data_d82953cd3495624984e00fcd9b56c905
#
_entry.id   d82953cd3495624984e00fcd9b56c905
#
_cell.length_a   1.000
_cell.length_b   1.000
_cell.length_c   1.000
_cell.angle_alpha   90.00
_cell.angle_beta   90.00
_cell.angle_gamma   90.00
#
_symmetry.space_group_name_H-M   'P 1'
#
loop_
_entity.id
_entity.type
_entity.pdbx_description
1 polymer ?
#
loop_
_entity_poly.entity_id
_entity_poly.type
_entity_poly.pdbx_seq_one_letter_code
_entity_poly.pdbx_strand_id
1 'polypeptide(L)'
;MKKVFLILGTLLLSLSTYAAMNVNKIDPPFWYTGMQNPELQLMVYGEGIGNAAVSVNYPGVSLSSTVKLESNNYLLVYLKLDKDVKPGKFNLTFTEGKKKLVKEYELKARNKKGCEHKGFDASDALYLLMPDRFANGNPDNDQIAGMAEYKVDRNDPNARHGGDLAGIEQHLDYFSDLGVTALWFTPVLENNMTGGSYHGYATTDYYKVDPRFGTNEEYKQLIEKAHARDIKIVMDMIFNHCGVEHVWIKDMPSKDWFNNPDHENNFVQTSFKLTPHVDPYTSQYDADQMNDGWFVPSMPDLNQKNPHVYRYLVQNSFWWIEFANIDGIRMDTYPYADYDAMSNWMKELNEEYPNYNTVGETWVTEPAYTAWWQKDSKLSAPKNSNLKTVMDFSFFDKINTAKNEQTETWFKGLDRIYNNFVYDFLYPNPASVLAFIENHDTDRFLGEGNNLPMLKQASTLLLTTRRIPQLYYGTEIMMNGVKSKSDGYVRKDFPGGWTGDATNALTPAGRTKIQNECYDFYKTLLNWRKGNDVIAKGSMVQFMVQNGVYAYARQYEGKTIFVMLNGTDAETTVPLKFYKEILKNSKQGKDIIIVITAITAIRILL
;
A
#
# COMPACT_ATOMS: atom_id res chain seq x y z
N MET A 1 24.30 79.73 -37.61
CA MET A 1 24.49 78.28 -37.59
C MET A 1 23.43 77.68 -36.72
N LYS A 2 22.34 77.15 -37.34
CA LYS A 2 21.22 76.49 -36.66
C LYS A 2 21.53 75.00 -36.53
N LYS A 3 21.62 74.46 -35.37
CA LYS A 3 21.73 73.01 -35.09
C LYS A 3 20.30 72.43 -35.10
N VAL A 4 20.03 71.56 -36.07
CA VAL A 4 18.85 70.71 -36.10
C VAL A 4 19.11 69.46 -35.28
N PHE A 5 18.34 69.21 -34.20
CA PHE A 5 18.32 67.99 -33.47
C PHE A 5 17.31 67.04 -34.10
N LEU A 6 17.79 65.96 -34.67
CA LEU A 6 16.99 64.83 -35.16
C LEU A 6 16.69 63.89 -33.99
N ILE A 7 15.44 63.84 -33.53
CA ILE A 7 14.99 62.86 -32.52
C ILE A 7 14.56 61.60 -33.28
N LEU A 8 15.39 60.55 -33.19
CA LEU A 8 15.04 59.20 -33.64
C LEU A 8 14.19 58.55 -32.56
N GLY A 9 12.90 58.49 -32.77
CA GLY A 9 11.97 57.71 -31.94
C GLY A 9 12.10 56.21 -32.27
N THR A 10 12.80 55.44 -31.45
CA THR A 10 12.78 53.98 -31.52
C THR A 10 11.47 53.47 -30.96
N LEU A 11 10.55 53.06 -31.84
CA LEU A 11 9.36 52.27 -31.50
C LEU A 11 9.83 50.86 -31.11
N LEU A 12 9.95 50.58 -29.82
CA LEU A 12 10.08 49.23 -29.30
C LEU A 12 8.73 48.52 -29.46
N LEU A 13 8.55 47.82 -30.60
CA LEU A 13 7.54 46.78 -30.71
C LEU A 13 7.94 45.66 -29.78
N SER A 14 7.32 45.59 -28.61
CA SER A 14 7.32 44.38 -27.76
C SER A 14 6.57 43.28 -28.53
N LEU A 15 7.30 42.49 -29.30
CA LEU A 15 6.84 41.18 -29.76
C LEU A 15 6.65 40.32 -28.52
N SER A 16 5.44 40.33 -27.98
CA SER A 16 5.00 39.26 -27.09
C SER A 16 5.04 38.00 -27.94
N THR A 17 6.10 37.21 -27.81
CA THR A 17 6.11 35.84 -28.30
C THR A 17 5.08 35.08 -27.44
N TYR A 18 3.83 35.06 -27.93
CA TYR A 18 2.84 34.15 -27.37
C TYR A 18 3.39 32.73 -27.56
N ALA A 19 3.76 32.10 -26.48
CA ALA A 19 4.14 30.70 -26.47
C ALA A 19 3.11 29.87 -27.24
N ALA A 20 3.58 28.90 -28.00
CA ALA A 20 2.69 28.07 -28.80
C ALA A 20 1.88 27.18 -27.84
N MET A 21 0.56 27.27 -27.87
CA MET A 21 -0.32 26.37 -27.12
C MET A 21 0.07 24.92 -27.42
N ASN A 22 0.38 24.15 -26.36
CA ASN A 22 0.74 22.75 -26.47
C ASN A 22 -0.06 21.91 -25.47
N VAL A 23 -0.12 20.60 -25.69
CA VAL A 23 -0.62 19.59 -24.74
C VAL A 23 0.43 18.50 -24.63
N ASN A 24 1.09 18.47 -23.48
CA ASN A 24 2.14 17.50 -23.14
C ASN A 24 1.55 16.26 -22.48
N LYS A 25 0.52 16.43 -21.62
CA LYS A 25 -0.08 15.35 -20.85
C LYS A 25 -1.58 15.58 -20.65
N ILE A 26 -2.32 14.50 -20.60
CA ILE A 26 -3.74 14.45 -20.18
C ILE A 26 -3.85 13.33 -19.17
N ASP A 27 -4.34 13.65 -17.96
CA ASP A 27 -4.58 12.68 -16.90
C ASP A 27 -6.09 12.62 -16.56
N PRO A 28 -6.69 11.42 -16.49
CA PRO A 28 -6.13 10.11 -16.89
C PRO A 28 -5.85 10.02 -18.39
N PRO A 29 -4.90 9.17 -18.83
CA PRO A 29 -4.50 9.10 -20.25
C PRO A 29 -5.60 8.51 -21.17
N PHE A 30 -6.54 7.79 -20.62
CA PHE A 30 -7.78 7.29 -21.19
C PHE A 30 -8.74 6.94 -20.05
N TRP A 31 -10.01 6.68 -20.36
CA TRP A 31 -11.00 6.33 -19.34
C TRP A 31 -11.84 5.13 -19.75
N TYR A 32 -12.79 4.74 -18.90
CA TYR A 32 -13.65 3.58 -19.12
C TYR A 32 -15.12 3.98 -19.19
N THR A 33 -15.87 3.31 -20.07
CA THR A 33 -17.33 3.43 -20.13
C THR A 33 -18.00 2.63 -19.02
N GLY A 34 -19.20 3.04 -18.60
CA GLY A 34 -19.99 2.26 -17.62
C GLY A 34 -19.53 2.40 -16.16
N MET A 35 -18.76 3.42 -15.82
CA MET A 35 -18.48 3.82 -14.45
C MET A 35 -19.76 4.40 -13.80
N GLN A 36 -19.95 4.21 -12.50
CA GLN A 36 -21.14 4.74 -11.80
C GLN A 36 -21.16 6.26 -11.78
N ASN A 37 -20.00 6.89 -11.54
CA ASN A 37 -19.89 8.33 -11.67
C ASN A 37 -19.77 8.72 -13.15
N PRO A 38 -20.76 9.44 -13.70
CA PRO A 38 -20.74 9.83 -15.12
C PRO A 38 -19.80 10.99 -15.40
N GLU A 39 -19.25 11.66 -14.40
CA GLU A 39 -18.38 12.82 -14.56
C GLU A 39 -16.92 12.39 -14.61
N LEU A 40 -16.23 12.83 -15.67
CA LEU A 40 -14.81 12.60 -15.91
C LEU A 40 -14.05 13.93 -15.88
N GLN A 41 -13.14 14.10 -14.94
CA GLN A 41 -12.18 15.20 -14.91
C GLN A 41 -10.94 14.81 -15.73
N LEU A 42 -10.57 15.63 -16.69
CA LEU A 42 -9.28 15.56 -17.38
C LEU A 42 -8.41 16.71 -16.93
N MET A 43 -7.24 16.42 -16.39
CA MET A 43 -6.19 17.41 -16.13
C MET A 43 -5.30 17.50 -17.38
N VAL A 44 -5.38 18.59 -18.08
CA VAL A 44 -4.59 18.86 -19.29
C VAL A 44 -3.43 19.77 -18.93
N TYR A 45 -2.21 19.31 -19.17
CA TYR A 45 -0.97 20.05 -18.93
C TYR A 45 -0.23 20.33 -20.23
N GLY A 46 0.20 21.56 -20.41
CA GLY A 46 1.02 21.98 -21.53
C GLY A 46 1.12 23.49 -21.61
N GLU A 47 2.15 23.99 -22.28
CA GLU A 47 2.44 25.42 -22.36
C GLU A 47 1.24 26.19 -22.92
N GLY A 48 0.74 27.16 -22.16
CA GLY A 48 -0.32 28.09 -22.57
C GLY A 48 -1.71 27.47 -22.75
N ILE A 49 -1.96 26.23 -22.32
CA ILE A 49 -3.25 25.55 -22.52
C ILE A 49 -4.39 26.12 -21.70
N GLY A 50 -4.08 26.77 -20.56
CA GLY A 50 -5.07 27.23 -19.59
C GLY A 50 -6.12 28.20 -20.11
N ASN A 51 -5.87 28.88 -21.24
CA ASN A 51 -6.80 29.83 -21.87
C ASN A 51 -7.63 29.21 -23.00
N ALA A 52 -7.40 27.94 -23.33
CA ALA A 52 -8.06 27.33 -24.49
C ALA A 52 -9.55 27.07 -24.21
N ALA A 53 -10.39 27.39 -25.19
CA ALA A 53 -11.74 26.84 -25.24
C ALA A 53 -11.68 25.40 -25.72
N VAL A 54 -12.49 24.51 -25.12
CA VAL A 54 -12.53 23.09 -25.44
C VAL A 54 -13.83 22.74 -26.15
N SER A 55 -13.75 21.87 -27.13
CA SER A 55 -14.93 21.26 -27.76
C SER A 55 -14.70 19.76 -27.94
N VAL A 56 -15.76 19.02 -27.80
CA VAL A 56 -15.84 17.57 -28.01
C VAL A 56 -17.02 17.23 -28.88
N ASN A 57 -16.87 16.26 -29.78
CA ASN A 57 -17.95 15.75 -30.62
C ASN A 57 -17.84 14.21 -30.65
N TYR A 58 -18.57 13.57 -29.76
CA TYR A 58 -18.69 12.12 -29.68
C TYR A 58 -20.05 11.75 -29.10
N PRO A 59 -20.79 10.80 -29.71
CA PRO A 59 -22.10 10.39 -29.20
C PRO A 59 -22.01 9.87 -27.74
N GLY A 60 -22.77 10.49 -26.83
CA GLY A 60 -22.77 10.15 -25.42
C GLY A 60 -21.65 10.79 -24.59
N VAL A 61 -20.88 11.70 -25.16
CA VAL A 61 -19.90 12.53 -24.42
C VAL A 61 -20.25 13.99 -24.61
N SER A 62 -20.40 14.72 -23.53
CA SER A 62 -20.64 16.17 -23.54
C SER A 62 -19.63 16.89 -22.64
N LEU A 63 -19.23 18.10 -23.05
CA LEU A 63 -18.45 18.99 -22.21
C LEU A 63 -19.36 19.59 -21.14
N SER A 64 -19.08 19.30 -19.87
CA SER A 64 -19.81 19.91 -18.74
C SER A 64 -19.28 21.30 -18.42
N SER A 65 -17.97 21.41 -18.25
CA SER A 65 -17.29 22.66 -17.93
C SER A 65 -15.79 22.59 -18.21
N THR A 66 -15.14 23.74 -18.15
CA THR A 66 -13.69 23.85 -18.06
C THR A 66 -13.33 24.74 -16.88
N VAL A 67 -12.23 24.44 -16.19
CA VAL A 67 -11.70 25.24 -15.09
C VAL A 67 -10.27 25.64 -15.44
N LYS A 68 -10.05 26.94 -15.61
CA LYS A 68 -8.72 27.52 -15.73
C LYS A 68 -8.11 27.57 -14.33
N LEU A 69 -6.91 27.03 -14.17
CA LEU A 69 -6.15 27.13 -12.93
C LEU A 69 -5.28 28.39 -12.90
N GLU A 70 -4.61 28.65 -11.78
CA GLU A 70 -3.76 29.85 -11.65
C GLU A 70 -2.57 29.80 -12.61
N SER A 71 -1.96 28.64 -12.78
CA SER A 71 -0.96 28.44 -13.84
C SER A 71 -1.64 28.36 -15.21
N ASN A 72 -1.12 29.16 -16.16
CA ASN A 72 -1.60 29.13 -17.56
C ASN A 72 -1.28 27.82 -18.30
N ASN A 73 -0.54 26.90 -17.68
CA ASN A 73 -0.15 25.63 -18.26
C ASN A 73 -1.09 24.48 -17.88
N TYR A 74 -2.14 24.75 -17.10
CA TYR A 74 -3.13 23.76 -16.72
C TYR A 74 -4.55 24.17 -17.10
N LEU A 75 -5.30 23.18 -17.57
CA LEU A 75 -6.74 23.30 -17.84
C LEU A 75 -7.43 22.03 -17.36
N LEU A 76 -8.43 22.17 -16.50
CA LEU A 76 -9.31 21.06 -16.17
C LEU A 76 -10.49 21.03 -17.13
N VAL A 77 -10.76 19.87 -17.70
CA VAL A 77 -11.87 19.63 -18.63
C VAL A 77 -12.78 18.59 -17.98
N TYR A 78 -14.02 18.97 -17.73
CA TYR A 78 -15.05 18.08 -17.18
C TYR A 78 -15.93 17.59 -18.32
N LEU A 79 -15.96 16.27 -18.48
CA LEU A 79 -16.81 15.59 -19.45
C LEU A 79 -17.91 14.85 -18.71
N LYS A 80 -19.12 14.86 -19.26
CA LYS A 80 -20.21 13.98 -18.83
C LYS A 80 -20.34 12.85 -19.83
N LEU A 81 -20.32 11.63 -19.31
CA LEU A 81 -20.47 10.41 -20.08
C LEU A 81 -21.90 9.88 -19.88
N ASP A 82 -22.63 9.68 -20.96
CA ASP A 82 -23.95 9.06 -20.89
C ASP A 82 -23.83 7.59 -20.49
N LYS A 83 -24.85 7.06 -19.83
CA LYS A 83 -24.84 5.67 -19.38
C LYS A 83 -24.57 4.64 -20.49
N ASP A 84 -25.03 4.96 -21.72
CA ASP A 84 -24.94 4.09 -22.88
C ASP A 84 -23.80 4.49 -23.85
N VAL A 85 -22.88 5.37 -23.41
CA VAL A 85 -21.72 5.78 -24.21
C VAL A 85 -20.94 4.54 -24.65
N LYS A 86 -20.55 4.52 -25.92
CA LYS A 86 -19.78 3.41 -26.47
C LYS A 86 -18.28 3.64 -26.30
N PRO A 87 -17.49 2.58 -26.12
CA PRO A 87 -16.04 2.65 -26.22
C PRO A 87 -15.62 3.16 -27.60
N GLY A 88 -14.55 3.92 -27.66
CA GLY A 88 -14.00 4.44 -28.91
C GLY A 88 -13.13 5.67 -28.69
N LYS A 89 -12.54 6.13 -29.80
CA LYS A 89 -11.66 7.29 -29.83
C LYS A 89 -12.39 8.51 -30.34
N PHE A 90 -12.09 9.66 -29.76
CA PHE A 90 -12.63 10.96 -30.17
C PHE A 90 -11.62 12.07 -29.99
N ASN A 91 -11.89 13.20 -30.60
CA ASN A 91 -11.00 14.35 -30.56
C ASN A 91 -11.46 15.36 -29.49
N LEU A 92 -10.54 15.75 -28.63
CA LEU A 92 -10.60 16.98 -27.85
C LEU A 92 -9.98 18.10 -28.69
N THR A 93 -10.73 19.14 -28.97
CA THR A 93 -10.27 20.28 -29.72
C THR A 93 -10.10 21.47 -28.80
N PHE A 94 -8.88 21.99 -28.73
CA PHE A 94 -8.50 23.16 -27.94
C PHE A 94 -8.31 24.35 -28.90
N THR A 95 -8.93 25.50 -28.58
CA THR A 95 -8.87 26.69 -29.42
C THR A 95 -8.55 27.93 -28.62
N GLU A 96 -7.62 28.75 -29.08
CA GLU A 96 -7.31 30.07 -28.53
C GLU A 96 -7.12 31.06 -29.68
N GLY A 97 -8.06 31.98 -29.89
CA GLY A 97 -8.08 32.88 -31.03
C GLY A 97 -8.15 32.11 -32.36
N LYS A 98 -7.10 32.22 -33.17
CA LYS A 98 -6.99 31.50 -34.47
C LYS A 98 -6.23 30.15 -34.32
N LYS A 99 -5.62 29.89 -33.16
CA LYS A 99 -4.89 28.65 -32.92
C LYS A 99 -5.87 27.51 -32.61
N LYS A 100 -5.60 26.33 -33.17
CA LYS A 100 -6.37 25.11 -32.94
C LYS A 100 -5.42 23.95 -32.76
N LEU A 101 -5.63 23.19 -31.67
CA LEU A 101 -4.91 21.97 -31.36
C LEU A 101 -5.93 20.85 -31.17
N VAL A 102 -5.64 19.67 -31.71
CA VAL A 102 -6.50 18.49 -31.60
C VAL A 102 -5.70 17.37 -30.92
N LYS A 103 -6.27 16.76 -29.91
CA LYS A 103 -5.74 15.56 -29.23
C LYS A 103 -6.78 14.46 -29.25
N GLU A 104 -6.38 13.28 -29.66
CA GLU A 104 -7.21 12.09 -29.56
C GLU A 104 -7.30 11.66 -28.10
N TYR A 105 -8.49 11.29 -27.64
CA TYR A 105 -8.75 10.70 -26.33
C TYR A 105 -9.57 9.42 -26.52
N GLU A 106 -9.39 8.43 -25.62
CA GLU A 106 -10.01 7.13 -25.76
C GLU A 106 -10.89 6.78 -24.56
N LEU A 107 -12.09 6.27 -24.84
CA LEU A 107 -12.89 5.53 -23.87
C LEU A 107 -12.79 4.04 -24.17
N LYS A 108 -12.36 3.26 -23.19
CA LYS A 108 -12.24 1.81 -23.28
C LYS A 108 -13.44 1.11 -22.66
N ALA A 109 -13.72 -0.11 -23.10
CA ALA A 109 -14.63 -0.98 -22.41
C ALA A 109 -13.98 -1.49 -21.13
N ARG A 110 -14.77 -1.67 -20.07
CA ARG A 110 -14.33 -2.37 -18.86
C ARG A 110 -14.21 -3.87 -19.15
N ASN A 111 -13.17 -4.50 -18.61
CA ASN A 111 -13.00 -5.96 -18.70
C ASN A 111 -13.97 -6.71 -17.77
N LYS A 112 -14.34 -6.09 -16.65
CA LYS A 112 -15.21 -6.64 -15.61
C LYS A 112 -16.22 -5.60 -15.13
N LYS A 113 -17.34 -6.04 -14.60
CA LYS A 113 -18.23 -5.16 -13.81
C LYS A 113 -17.59 -4.87 -12.46
N GLY A 114 -17.93 -3.74 -11.85
CA GLY A 114 -17.38 -3.35 -10.55
C GLY A 114 -17.53 -4.44 -9.47
N CYS A 115 -18.68 -5.13 -9.42
CA CYS A 115 -18.93 -6.22 -8.46
C CYS A 115 -18.13 -7.51 -8.72
N GLU A 116 -17.49 -7.64 -9.88
CA GLU A 116 -16.66 -8.80 -10.24
C GLU A 116 -15.20 -8.64 -9.80
N HIS A 117 -14.79 -7.41 -9.45
CA HIS A 117 -13.50 -7.17 -8.82
C HIS A 117 -13.55 -7.67 -7.36
N LYS A 118 -12.74 -8.70 -7.07
CA LYS A 118 -12.66 -9.29 -5.74
C LYS A 118 -11.35 -8.88 -5.09
N GLY A 119 -11.45 -8.36 -3.86
CA GLY A 119 -10.30 -8.00 -3.06
C GLY A 119 -9.68 -9.18 -2.31
N PHE A 120 -8.66 -8.88 -1.50
CA PHE A 120 -8.09 -9.81 -0.53
C PHE A 120 -8.94 -9.82 0.76
N ASP A 121 -8.87 -10.93 1.51
CA ASP A 121 -9.59 -11.09 2.78
C ASP A 121 -8.83 -12.03 3.76
N ALA A 122 -9.49 -12.48 4.82
CA ALA A 122 -8.91 -13.37 5.83
C ALA A 122 -8.51 -14.76 5.28
N SER A 123 -8.89 -15.15 4.08
CA SER A 123 -8.42 -16.36 3.43
C SER A 123 -7.01 -16.19 2.82
N ASP A 124 -6.61 -14.94 2.59
CA ASP A 124 -5.32 -14.61 1.98
C ASP A 124 -4.18 -14.54 3.00
N ALA A 125 -2.97 -14.62 2.48
CA ALA A 125 -1.73 -14.29 3.14
C ALA A 125 -0.93 -13.38 2.22
N LEU A 126 -0.75 -12.11 2.65
CA LEU A 126 -0.05 -11.10 1.86
C LEU A 126 1.46 -11.23 2.06
N TYR A 127 2.21 -11.05 0.99
CA TYR A 127 3.67 -10.98 1.02
C TYR A 127 4.11 -9.61 0.53
N LEU A 128 4.57 -8.77 1.47
CA LEU A 128 5.10 -7.45 1.19
C LEU A 128 6.52 -7.57 0.67
N LEU A 129 6.79 -7.02 -0.49
CA LEU A 129 8.15 -6.92 -1.03
C LEU A 129 8.43 -5.54 -1.61
N MET A 130 9.73 -5.22 -1.68
CA MET A 130 10.24 -4.02 -2.33
C MET A 130 10.81 -4.38 -3.69
N PRO A 131 10.26 -3.88 -4.81
CA PRO A 131 10.74 -4.22 -6.15
C PRO A 131 12.24 -4.00 -6.32
N ASP A 132 12.75 -2.84 -5.87
CA ASP A 132 14.18 -2.49 -5.95
C ASP A 132 15.10 -3.47 -5.21
N ARG A 133 14.58 -4.26 -4.24
CA ARG A 133 15.38 -5.08 -3.32
C ARG A 133 15.14 -6.57 -3.46
N PHE A 134 14.27 -7.00 -4.36
CA PHE A 134 13.92 -8.42 -4.46
C PHE A 134 14.75 -9.14 -5.54
N ALA A 135 14.69 -8.70 -6.78
CA ALA A 135 15.47 -9.30 -7.87
C ALA A 135 15.58 -8.35 -9.06
N ASN A 136 16.73 -8.35 -9.73
CA ASN A 136 16.97 -7.65 -10.99
C ASN A 136 16.80 -8.62 -12.16
N GLY A 137 15.73 -8.46 -12.90
CA GLY A 137 15.41 -9.28 -14.09
C GLY A 137 15.80 -8.62 -15.41
N ASN A 138 16.00 -7.30 -15.40
CA ASN A 138 16.34 -6.52 -16.59
C ASN A 138 17.41 -5.46 -16.26
N PRO A 139 18.70 -5.77 -16.30
CA PRO A 139 19.75 -4.79 -16.01
C PRO A 139 19.79 -3.57 -16.95
N ASP A 140 19.11 -3.63 -18.10
CA ASP A 140 19.08 -2.51 -19.06
C ASP A 140 18.22 -1.33 -18.55
N ASN A 141 17.33 -1.55 -17.57
CA ASN A 141 16.53 -0.50 -16.96
C ASN A 141 17.13 0.09 -15.66
N ASP A 142 18.25 -0.43 -15.18
CA ASP A 142 18.94 0.07 -13.98
C ASP A 142 19.29 1.55 -14.07
N GLN A 143 19.62 2.02 -15.28
CA GLN A 143 20.09 3.37 -15.55
C GLN A 143 19.32 4.00 -16.72
N ILE A 144 18.30 4.77 -16.39
CA ILE A 144 17.46 5.46 -17.39
C ILE A 144 17.89 6.91 -17.53
N ALA A 145 18.24 7.31 -18.75
CA ALA A 145 18.62 8.70 -19.06
C ALA A 145 17.49 9.68 -18.72
N GLY A 146 17.84 10.75 -18.00
CA GLY A 146 16.88 11.78 -17.56
C GLY A 146 16.25 11.52 -16.18
N MET A 147 16.48 10.37 -15.55
CA MET A 147 16.11 10.15 -14.16
C MET A 147 17.14 10.82 -13.23
N ALA A 148 16.64 11.47 -12.17
CA ALA A 148 17.47 12.27 -11.25
C ALA A 148 18.46 11.40 -10.45
N GLU A 149 17.99 10.29 -9.88
CA GLU A 149 18.84 9.26 -9.28
C GLU A 149 19.17 8.22 -10.36
N TYR A 150 20.27 8.46 -11.07
CA TYR A 150 20.63 7.73 -12.28
C TYR A 150 21.36 6.40 -12.03
N LYS A 151 22.16 6.33 -10.92
CA LYS A 151 23.02 5.18 -10.67
C LYS A 151 22.42 4.22 -9.66
N VAL A 152 22.76 2.93 -9.81
CA VAL A 152 22.56 1.92 -8.78
C VAL A 152 23.82 1.73 -7.97
N ASP A 153 23.70 1.54 -6.64
CA ASP A 153 24.82 1.22 -5.75
C ASP A 153 24.34 0.29 -4.62
N ARG A 154 24.54 -0.99 -4.79
CA ARG A 154 24.17 -2.02 -3.80
C ARG A 154 24.99 -1.99 -2.50
N ASN A 155 26.06 -1.19 -2.45
CA ASN A 155 26.83 -1.00 -1.22
C ASN A 155 26.25 0.12 -0.34
N ASP A 156 25.47 1.02 -0.91
CA ASP A 156 24.76 2.04 -0.15
C ASP A 156 23.32 1.56 0.13
N PRO A 157 22.96 1.23 1.38
CA PRO A 157 21.63 0.72 1.72
C PRO A 157 20.50 1.69 1.39
N ASN A 158 20.78 2.97 1.15
CA ASN A 158 19.77 3.99 0.85
C ASN A 158 19.74 4.38 -0.64
N ALA A 159 20.62 3.81 -1.47
CA ALA A 159 20.58 3.98 -2.93
C ALA A 159 19.65 2.96 -3.59
N ARG A 160 19.46 3.12 -4.90
CA ARG A 160 18.80 2.10 -5.72
C ARG A 160 19.71 0.89 -5.92
N HIS A 161 19.12 -0.30 -5.95
CA HIS A 161 19.84 -1.56 -6.14
C HIS A 161 19.50 -2.25 -7.48
N GLY A 162 18.49 -1.74 -8.20
CA GLY A 162 18.16 -2.18 -9.56
C GLY A 162 17.24 -3.40 -9.63
N GLY A 163 16.59 -3.79 -8.53
CA GLY A 163 15.49 -4.76 -8.63
C GLY A 163 14.30 -4.18 -9.37
N ASP A 164 13.52 -5.03 -10.08
CA ASP A 164 12.50 -4.60 -11.02
C ASP A 164 11.31 -5.58 -11.14
N LEU A 165 10.31 -5.20 -11.95
CA LEU A 165 9.12 -6.03 -12.20
C LEU A 165 9.46 -7.34 -12.94
N ALA A 166 10.46 -7.31 -13.83
CA ALA A 166 10.90 -8.50 -14.56
C ALA A 166 11.54 -9.52 -13.61
N GLY A 167 12.31 -9.07 -12.62
CA GLY A 167 12.87 -9.92 -11.57
C GLY A 167 11.79 -10.56 -10.70
N ILE A 168 10.76 -9.81 -10.34
CA ILE A 168 9.61 -10.37 -9.61
C ILE A 168 8.89 -11.40 -10.46
N GLU A 169 8.64 -11.09 -11.74
CA GLU A 169 7.95 -11.99 -12.67
C GLU A 169 8.67 -13.33 -12.84
N GLN A 170 10.00 -13.30 -12.97
CA GLN A 170 10.83 -14.50 -13.07
C GLN A 170 10.73 -15.42 -11.85
N HIS A 171 10.31 -14.89 -10.70
CA HIS A 171 10.23 -15.62 -9.44
C HIS A 171 8.80 -15.84 -8.92
N LEU A 172 7.76 -15.69 -9.74
CA LEU A 172 6.38 -15.95 -9.35
C LEU A 172 6.16 -17.37 -8.81
N ASP A 173 6.90 -18.36 -9.33
CA ASP A 173 6.82 -19.74 -8.86
C ASP A 173 7.37 -19.91 -7.44
N TYR A 174 8.33 -19.08 -7.00
CA TYR A 174 8.80 -19.05 -5.61
C TYR A 174 7.67 -18.69 -4.64
N PHE A 175 6.88 -17.67 -4.96
CA PHE A 175 5.75 -17.24 -4.13
C PHE A 175 4.62 -18.26 -4.11
N SER A 176 4.33 -18.86 -5.27
CA SER A 176 3.33 -19.93 -5.38
C SER A 176 3.73 -21.17 -4.58
N ASP A 177 5.02 -21.59 -4.66
CA ASP A 177 5.57 -22.71 -3.90
C ASP A 177 5.54 -22.44 -2.38
N LEU A 178 5.88 -21.23 -1.97
CA LEU A 178 5.80 -20.80 -0.56
C LEU A 178 4.36 -20.86 -0.03
N GLY A 179 3.36 -20.64 -0.89
CA GLY A 179 1.94 -20.71 -0.53
C GLY A 179 1.31 -19.36 -0.17
N VAL A 180 1.94 -18.23 -0.49
CA VAL A 180 1.31 -16.90 -0.38
C VAL A 180 0.23 -16.75 -1.46
N THR A 181 -0.78 -15.94 -1.17
CA THR A 181 -1.93 -15.76 -2.06
C THR A 181 -2.10 -14.32 -2.55
N ALA A 182 -1.30 -13.41 -2.03
CA ALA A 182 -1.27 -12.03 -2.50
C ALA A 182 0.14 -11.44 -2.37
N LEU A 183 0.57 -10.65 -3.36
CA LEU A 183 1.78 -9.85 -3.29
C LEU A 183 1.39 -8.38 -3.12
N TRP A 184 2.03 -7.71 -2.18
CA TRP A 184 1.97 -6.26 -2.00
C TRP A 184 3.35 -5.70 -2.29
N PHE A 185 3.46 -4.88 -3.32
CA PHE A 185 4.67 -4.17 -3.67
C PHE A 185 4.68 -2.79 -2.99
N THR A 186 5.84 -2.36 -2.44
CA THR A 186 6.02 -0.93 -2.18
C THR A 186 5.80 -0.16 -3.48
N PRO A 187 5.52 1.16 -3.45
CA PRO A 187 5.00 1.87 -4.62
C PRO A 187 5.84 1.67 -5.88
N VAL A 188 5.17 1.32 -6.97
CA VAL A 188 5.79 1.08 -8.28
C VAL A 188 5.71 2.30 -9.21
N LEU A 189 4.99 3.35 -8.80
CA LEU A 189 4.82 4.58 -9.59
C LEU A 189 6.14 5.37 -9.66
N GLU A 190 6.26 6.19 -10.70
CA GLU A 190 7.46 6.99 -10.92
C GLU A 190 7.84 7.80 -9.67
N ASN A 191 9.08 7.65 -9.25
CA ASN A 191 9.69 8.37 -8.15
C ASN A 191 11.01 8.99 -8.62
N ASN A 192 10.89 10.06 -9.41
CA ASN A 192 12.04 10.74 -10.02
C ASN A 192 12.69 11.75 -9.06
N MET A 193 13.02 11.30 -7.85
CA MET A 193 13.70 12.09 -6.82
C MET A 193 15.21 11.99 -6.97
N THR A 194 15.94 12.98 -6.44
CA THR A 194 17.42 13.05 -6.49
C THR A 194 18.11 12.07 -5.56
N GLY A 195 17.38 11.47 -4.61
CA GLY A 195 17.89 10.46 -3.69
C GLY A 195 16.76 9.71 -3.00
N GLY A 196 17.02 8.49 -2.55
CA GLY A 196 16.06 7.64 -1.89
C GLY A 196 14.92 7.14 -2.78
N SER A 197 15.02 7.27 -4.10
CA SER A 197 13.92 6.92 -5.02
C SER A 197 13.54 5.43 -4.98
N TYR A 198 14.40 4.59 -4.42
CA TYR A 198 14.17 3.15 -4.31
C TYR A 198 12.91 2.76 -3.52
N HIS A 199 12.49 3.59 -2.57
CA HIS A 199 11.35 3.27 -1.70
C HIS A 199 9.98 3.51 -2.37
N GLY A 200 9.90 4.41 -3.37
CA GLY A 200 8.68 4.66 -4.16
C GLY A 200 7.69 5.67 -3.57
N TYR A 201 7.83 6.09 -2.30
CA TYR A 201 6.81 6.89 -1.59
C TYR A 201 6.78 8.38 -1.96
N ALA A 202 7.72 8.89 -2.74
CA ALA A 202 7.73 10.28 -3.23
C ALA A 202 7.33 10.34 -4.72
N THR A 203 6.06 10.03 -5.02
CA THR A 203 5.52 9.89 -6.38
C THR A 203 5.70 11.18 -7.19
N THR A 204 6.22 11.06 -8.41
CA THR A 204 6.37 12.17 -9.38
C THR A 204 5.49 12.04 -10.62
N ASP A 205 4.86 10.90 -10.85
CA ASP A 205 3.82 10.68 -11.86
C ASP A 205 2.85 9.59 -11.40
N TYR A 206 1.57 9.94 -11.22
CA TYR A 206 0.54 9.05 -10.70
C TYR A 206 -0.03 8.04 -11.71
N TYR A 207 0.24 8.22 -13.01
CA TYR A 207 -0.26 7.35 -14.08
C TYR A 207 0.84 6.57 -14.81
N LYS A 208 2.04 6.57 -14.24
CA LYS A 208 3.21 5.95 -14.86
C LYS A 208 3.99 5.12 -13.86
N VAL A 209 4.29 3.88 -14.21
CA VAL A 209 5.25 3.05 -13.50
C VAL A 209 6.65 3.66 -13.66
N ASP A 210 7.46 3.59 -12.61
CA ASP A 210 8.85 4.04 -12.66
C ASP A 210 9.61 3.27 -13.76
N PRO A 211 10.22 3.95 -14.73
CA PRO A 211 10.85 3.27 -15.87
C PRO A 211 12.04 2.39 -15.45
N ARG A 212 12.56 2.57 -14.24
CA ARG A 212 13.59 1.71 -13.66
C ARG A 212 13.03 0.43 -13.05
N PHE A 213 11.70 0.32 -12.90
CA PHE A 213 11.00 -0.91 -12.58
C PHE A 213 10.41 -1.58 -13.81
N GLY A 214 10.09 -0.79 -14.86
CA GLY A 214 9.44 -1.26 -16.07
C GLY A 214 8.41 -0.26 -16.61
N THR A 215 7.44 -0.77 -17.32
CA THR A 215 6.37 -0.01 -17.95
C THR A 215 5.00 -0.35 -17.34
N ASN A 216 3.99 0.47 -17.62
CA ASN A 216 2.60 0.17 -17.25
C ASN A 216 2.14 -1.19 -17.79
N GLU A 217 2.49 -1.50 -19.03
CA GLU A 217 2.09 -2.76 -19.68
C GLU A 217 2.82 -3.97 -19.06
N GLU A 218 4.10 -3.85 -18.69
CA GLU A 218 4.83 -4.90 -17.98
C GLU A 218 4.24 -5.13 -16.60
N TYR A 219 3.83 -4.08 -15.88
CA TYR A 219 3.14 -4.23 -14.60
C TYR A 219 1.82 -4.99 -14.76
N LYS A 220 1.02 -4.65 -15.77
CA LYS A 220 -0.20 -5.35 -16.10
C LYS A 220 0.06 -6.83 -16.46
N GLN A 221 1.08 -7.12 -17.26
CA GLN A 221 1.46 -8.48 -17.63
C GLN A 221 1.92 -9.30 -16.41
N LEU A 222 2.69 -8.70 -15.51
CA LEU A 222 3.07 -9.33 -14.24
C LEU A 222 1.82 -9.73 -13.43
N ILE A 223 0.81 -8.85 -13.36
CA ILE A 223 -0.45 -9.13 -12.66
C ILE A 223 -1.20 -10.29 -13.32
N GLU A 224 -1.31 -10.31 -14.65
CA GLU A 224 -1.95 -11.41 -15.39
C GLU A 224 -1.25 -12.75 -15.12
N LYS A 225 0.10 -12.76 -15.05
CA LYS A 225 0.88 -13.97 -14.74
C LYS A 225 0.76 -14.39 -13.27
N ALA A 226 0.63 -13.42 -12.35
CA ALA A 226 0.35 -13.70 -10.94
C ALA A 226 -1.04 -14.33 -10.77
N HIS A 227 -2.06 -13.78 -11.44
CA HIS A 227 -3.42 -14.33 -11.44
C HIS A 227 -3.48 -15.76 -12.01
N ALA A 228 -2.68 -16.08 -13.02
CA ALA A 228 -2.56 -17.43 -13.54
C ALA A 228 -2.00 -18.45 -12.52
N ARG A 229 -1.48 -17.99 -11.39
CA ARG A 229 -0.99 -18.76 -10.24
C ARG A 229 -1.85 -18.59 -8.99
N ASP A 230 -3.05 -18.07 -9.13
CA ASP A 230 -3.95 -17.74 -8.01
C ASP A 230 -3.32 -16.76 -6.99
N ILE A 231 -2.45 -15.86 -7.43
CA ILE A 231 -1.81 -14.83 -6.63
C ILE A 231 -2.43 -13.48 -6.98
N LYS A 232 -3.00 -12.81 -5.99
CA LYS A 232 -3.55 -11.45 -6.07
C LYS A 232 -2.45 -10.41 -6.01
N ILE A 233 -2.71 -9.21 -6.54
CA ILE A 233 -1.79 -8.07 -6.43
C ILE A 233 -2.43 -6.91 -5.69
N VAL A 234 -1.74 -6.43 -4.66
CA VAL A 234 -2.10 -5.25 -3.87
C VAL A 234 -1.16 -4.11 -4.24
N MET A 235 -1.71 -3.02 -4.73
CA MET A 235 -0.95 -1.83 -5.11
C MET A 235 -0.84 -0.86 -3.93
N ASP A 236 0.36 -0.38 -3.67
CA ASP A 236 0.59 0.71 -2.71
C ASP A 236 0.33 2.06 -3.38
N MET A 237 -0.54 2.88 -2.78
CA MET A 237 -0.91 4.19 -3.27
C MET A 237 -0.70 5.26 -2.19
N ILE A 238 -0.35 6.46 -2.62
CA ILE A 238 -0.07 7.59 -1.75
C ILE A 238 -0.98 8.76 -2.15
N PHE A 239 -1.97 9.08 -1.28
CA PHE A 239 -2.89 10.20 -1.50
C PHE A 239 -2.54 11.43 -0.65
N ASN A 240 -1.78 11.23 0.42
CA ASN A 240 -1.40 12.30 1.33
C ASN A 240 -0.44 13.30 0.67
N HIS A 241 0.56 12.84 -0.04
CA HIS A 241 1.65 13.67 -0.53
C HIS A 241 2.15 13.20 -1.89
N CYS A 242 2.97 14.02 -2.54
CA CYS A 242 3.77 13.62 -3.71
C CYS A 242 5.26 13.86 -3.43
N GLY A 243 6.13 13.63 -4.43
CA GLY A 243 7.53 14.01 -4.36
C GLY A 243 7.75 15.51 -4.64
N VAL A 244 8.70 16.15 -3.96
CA VAL A 244 9.02 17.57 -4.19
C VAL A 244 9.52 17.85 -5.63
N GLU A 245 10.01 16.83 -6.32
CA GLU A 245 10.41 16.92 -7.74
C GLU A 245 9.22 16.76 -8.72
N HIS A 246 8.00 16.55 -8.21
CA HIS A 246 6.81 16.50 -9.05
C HIS A 246 6.63 17.81 -9.83
N VAL A 247 6.15 17.72 -11.08
CA VAL A 247 5.90 18.90 -11.93
C VAL A 247 4.98 19.91 -11.25
N TRP A 248 4.07 19.48 -10.40
CA TRP A 248 3.15 20.36 -9.66
C TRP A 248 3.85 21.30 -8.66
N ILE A 249 5.07 20.98 -8.21
CA ILE A 249 5.86 21.90 -7.38
C ILE A 249 6.59 22.91 -8.26
N LYS A 250 7.12 22.48 -9.41
CA LYS A 250 7.86 23.35 -10.33
C LYS A 250 6.96 24.32 -11.10
N ASP A 251 5.75 23.88 -11.40
CA ASP A 251 4.68 24.64 -12.08
C ASP A 251 3.36 24.30 -11.37
N MET A 252 3.11 25.00 -10.25
CA MET A 252 1.99 24.73 -9.37
C MET A 252 0.67 25.02 -10.06
N PRO A 253 -0.29 24.07 -10.13
CA PRO A 253 -1.57 24.28 -10.78
C PRO A 253 -2.37 25.45 -10.19
N SER A 254 -2.50 25.49 -8.86
CA SER A 254 -3.06 26.59 -8.08
C SER A 254 -2.47 26.58 -6.67
N LYS A 255 -2.51 27.71 -5.95
CA LYS A 255 -1.94 27.82 -4.60
C LYS A 255 -2.57 26.87 -3.60
N ASP A 256 -3.83 26.52 -3.77
CA ASP A 256 -4.57 25.58 -2.94
C ASP A 256 -4.44 24.12 -3.38
N TRP A 257 -3.50 23.82 -4.28
CA TRP A 257 -3.17 22.44 -4.68
C TRP A 257 -2.46 21.67 -3.58
N PHE A 258 -1.68 22.38 -2.79
CA PHE A 258 -0.95 21.88 -1.63
C PHE A 258 -1.38 22.59 -0.36
N ASN A 259 -1.31 21.92 0.76
CA ASN A 259 -1.31 22.55 2.06
C ASN A 259 0.05 23.21 2.29
N ASN A 260 0.07 24.37 2.97
CA ASN A 260 1.28 25.16 3.21
C ASN A 260 2.12 25.45 1.95
N PRO A 261 1.56 26.09 0.92
CA PRO A 261 2.25 26.32 -0.35
C PRO A 261 3.44 27.29 -0.24
N ASP A 262 3.51 28.11 0.80
CA ASP A 262 4.64 29.03 1.12
C ASP A 262 5.74 28.32 1.95
N HIS A 263 6.03 27.08 1.60
CA HIS A 263 6.96 26.23 2.33
C HIS A 263 8.41 26.74 2.33
N GLU A 264 8.81 27.52 1.33
CA GLU A 264 10.15 28.10 1.25
C GLU A 264 10.41 29.11 2.39
N ASN A 265 9.36 29.87 2.80
CA ASN A 265 9.46 30.87 3.85
C ASN A 265 8.89 30.37 5.19
N ASN A 266 7.93 29.46 5.15
CA ASN A 266 7.20 28.99 6.33
C ASN A 266 6.91 27.49 6.22
N PHE A 267 7.94 26.67 6.37
CA PHE A 267 7.79 25.21 6.34
C PHE A 267 7.05 24.70 7.59
N VAL A 268 5.96 23.97 7.37
CA VAL A 268 5.20 23.29 8.43
C VAL A 268 5.25 21.80 8.19
N GLN A 269 5.87 21.08 9.11
CA GLN A 269 5.90 19.61 9.12
C GLN A 269 4.76 19.06 9.94
N THR A 270 4.20 17.92 9.52
CA THR A 270 3.21 17.20 10.34
C THR A 270 3.80 16.84 11.71
N SER A 271 2.94 16.82 12.74
CA SER A 271 3.35 16.42 14.08
C SER A 271 3.64 14.91 14.22
N PHE A 272 3.29 14.10 13.22
CA PHE A 272 3.27 12.64 13.29
C PHE A 272 2.41 12.05 14.42
N LYS A 273 1.58 12.87 15.05
CA LYS A 273 0.68 12.49 16.15
C LYS A 273 -0.72 12.28 15.60
N LEU A 274 -1.17 11.04 15.47
CA LEU A 274 -2.50 10.70 14.92
C LEU A 274 -3.64 10.84 15.95
N THR A 275 -3.31 11.13 17.20
CA THR A 275 -4.28 11.32 18.29
C THR A 275 -5.29 12.45 18.05
N PRO A 276 -4.99 13.56 17.36
CA PRO A 276 -5.96 14.62 17.10
C PRO A 276 -7.27 14.16 16.44
N HIS A 277 -7.26 13.08 15.66
CA HIS A 277 -8.48 12.52 15.08
C HIS A 277 -9.47 11.97 16.09
N VAL A 278 -8.99 11.44 17.21
CA VAL A 278 -9.79 10.70 18.21
C VAL A 278 -9.89 11.42 19.54
N ASP A 279 -9.04 12.41 19.78
CA ASP A 279 -9.00 13.19 21.03
C ASP A 279 -10.14 14.23 21.04
N PRO A 280 -11.11 14.12 21.96
CA PRO A 280 -12.21 15.08 22.06
C PRO A 280 -11.78 16.46 22.56
N TYR A 281 -10.54 16.61 23.03
CA TYR A 281 -9.97 17.83 23.58
C TYR A 281 -8.87 18.43 22.71
N THR A 282 -8.65 17.89 21.52
CA THR A 282 -7.58 18.36 20.62
C THR A 282 -7.75 19.83 20.28
N SER A 283 -6.64 20.57 20.24
CA SER A 283 -6.64 21.93 19.74
C SER A 283 -6.75 21.96 18.22
N GLN A 284 -7.32 23.04 17.66
CA GLN A 284 -7.35 23.22 16.21
C GLN A 284 -5.94 23.29 15.63
N TYR A 285 -5.01 23.93 16.32
CA TYR A 285 -3.61 24.03 15.91
C TYR A 285 -2.97 22.65 15.73
N ASP A 286 -3.15 21.72 16.70
CA ASP A 286 -2.59 20.38 16.61
C ASP A 286 -3.25 19.56 15.49
N ALA A 287 -4.57 19.72 15.31
CA ALA A 287 -5.30 19.05 14.22
C ALA A 287 -4.81 19.55 12.85
N ASP A 288 -4.68 20.87 12.66
CA ASP A 288 -4.19 21.46 11.41
C ASP A 288 -2.73 21.05 11.13
N GLN A 289 -1.86 21.09 12.15
CA GLN A 289 -0.47 20.69 11.98
C GLN A 289 -0.36 19.20 11.58
N MET A 290 -1.19 18.35 12.13
CA MET A 290 -1.18 16.94 11.82
C MET A 290 -1.68 16.66 10.40
N ASN A 291 -2.82 17.27 10.00
CA ASN A 291 -3.46 17.01 8.71
C ASN A 291 -2.83 17.78 7.54
N ASP A 292 -2.46 19.02 7.76
CA ASP A 292 -2.06 19.95 6.70
C ASP A 292 -0.53 20.14 6.64
N GLY A 293 0.23 19.57 7.60
CA GLY A 293 1.69 19.61 7.60
C GLY A 293 2.29 18.63 6.60
N TRP A 294 3.37 19.03 5.92
CA TRP A 294 4.10 18.14 5.02
C TRP A 294 4.68 16.95 5.78
N PHE A 295 4.65 15.77 5.17
CA PHE A 295 5.18 14.56 5.81
C PHE A 295 6.67 14.72 6.14
N VAL A 296 7.47 15.07 5.14
CA VAL A 296 8.87 15.53 5.29
C VAL A 296 9.14 16.60 4.21
N PRO A 297 10.27 17.33 4.25
CA PRO A 297 10.57 18.36 3.25
C PRO A 297 10.54 17.88 1.79
N SER A 298 10.84 16.61 1.55
CA SER A 298 10.80 15.99 0.21
C SER A 298 9.44 15.47 -0.20
N MET A 299 8.41 15.54 0.67
CA MET A 299 7.07 14.99 0.45
C MET A 299 5.99 16.04 0.76
N PRO A 300 5.73 16.95 -0.21
CA PRO A 300 4.70 17.99 -0.14
C PRO A 300 3.31 17.43 0.08
N ASP A 301 2.58 17.99 1.02
CA ASP A 301 1.23 17.57 1.39
C ASP A 301 0.20 18.08 0.39
N LEU A 302 -0.57 17.17 -0.20
CA LEU A 302 -1.64 17.49 -1.15
C LEU A 302 -2.89 17.97 -0.42
N ASN A 303 -3.52 19.01 -0.93
CA ASN A 303 -4.77 19.50 -0.36
C ASN A 303 -5.98 18.73 -0.89
N GLN A 304 -6.36 17.63 -0.24
CA GLN A 304 -7.51 16.83 -0.63
C GLN A 304 -8.86 17.53 -0.39
N LYS A 305 -8.89 18.66 0.35
CA LYS A 305 -10.07 19.54 0.48
C LYS A 305 -10.36 20.29 -0.84
N ASN A 306 -9.34 20.46 -1.70
CA ASN A 306 -9.53 20.97 -3.06
C ASN A 306 -10.25 19.89 -3.91
N PRO A 307 -11.46 20.17 -4.46
CA PRO A 307 -12.25 19.17 -5.16
C PRO A 307 -11.56 18.62 -6.43
N HIS A 308 -10.66 19.38 -7.01
CA HIS A 308 -9.93 18.98 -8.21
C HIS A 308 -8.79 17.99 -7.87
N VAL A 309 -8.08 18.23 -6.77
CA VAL A 309 -7.07 17.30 -6.21
C VAL A 309 -7.75 16.00 -5.81
N TYR A 310 -8.84 16.10 -5.04
CA TYR A 310 -9.63 14.96 -4.61
C TYR A 310 -10.07 14.10 -5.82
N ARG A 311 -10.70 14.72 -6.82
CA ARG A 311 -11.20 14.00 -8.01
C ARG A 311 -10.06 13.36 -8.81
N TYR A 312 -8.92 14.01 -8.93
CA TYR A 312 -7.73 13.45 -9.58
C TYR A 312 -7.28 12.16 -8.89
N LEU A 313 -7.16 12.16 -7.57
CA LEU A 313 -6.72 11.00 -6.78
C LEU A 313 -7.74 9.86 -6.83
N VAL A 314 -9.04 10.15 -6.71
CA VAL A 314 -10.10 9.14 -6.85
C VAL A 314 -10.02 8.47 -8.22
N GLN A 315 -9.98 9.26 -9.30
CA GLN A 315 -9.89 8.72 -10.66
C GLN A 315 -8.60 7.93 -10.89
N ASN A 316 -7.49 8.33 -10.27
CA ASN A 316 -6.23 7.59 -10.34
C ASN A 316 -6.38 6.17 -9.78
N SER A 317 -7.00 6.00 -8.60
CA SER A 317 -7.22 4.67 -8.04
C SER A 317 -8.13 3.81 -8.92
N PHE A 318 -9.20 4.37 -9.46
CA PHE A 318 -10.13 3.64 -10.34
C PHE A 318 -9.45 3.25 -11.66
N TRP A 319 -8.62 4.15 -12.20
CA TRP A 319 -7.87 3.87 -13.42
C TRP A 319 -6.93 2.68 -13.27
N TRP A 320 -6.21 2.57 -12.15
CA TRP A 320 -5.31 1.45 -11.88
C TRP A 320 -6.07 0.14 -11.66
N ILE A 321 -7.24 0.18 -10.99
CA ILE A 321 -8.10 -1.00 -10.83
C ILE A 321 -8.54 -1.52 -12.20
N GLU A 322 -9.01 -0.64 -13.07
CA GLU A 322 -9.52 -1.03 -14.40
C GLU A 322 -8.39 -1.39 -15.37
N PHE A 323 -7.28 -0.63 -15.37
CA PHE A 323 -6.17 -0.84 -16.29
C PHE A 323 -5.38 -2.11 -16.00
N ALA A 324 -4.93 -2.25 -14.77
CA ALA A 324 -4.04 -3.32 -14.36
C ALA A 324 -4.76 -4.51 -13.71
N ASN A 325 -6.06 -4.36 -13.37
CA ASN A 325 -6.85 -5.37 -12.69
C ASN A 325 -6.22 -5.79 -11.33
N ILE A 326 -5.72 -4.79 -10.57
CA ILE A 326 -5.21 -5.01 -9.22
C ILE A 326 -6.33 -5.50 -8.29
N ASP A 327 -5.98 -6.30 -7.26
CA ASP A 327 -6.95 -6.96 -6.36
C ASP A 327 -7.07 -6.26 -5.00
N GLY A 328 -6.30 -5.23 -4.76
CA GLY A 328 -6.35 -4.46 -3.53
C GLY A 328 -5.52 -3.21 -3.60
N ILE A 329 -5.80 -2.30 -2.68
CA ILE A 329 -5.00 -1.10 -2.45
C ILE A 329 -4.52 -1.12 -1.00
N ARG A 330 -3.24 -0.89 -0.80
CA ARG A 330 -2.72 -0.39 0.48
C ARG A 330 -2.57 1.11 0.34
N MET A 331 -3.24 1.86 1.20
CA MET A 331 -3.15 3.31 1.20
C MET A 331 -2.17 3.76 2.27
N ASP A 332 -1.08 4.34 1.80
CA ASP A 332 -0.01 4.92 2.61
C ASP A 332 -0.51 6.07 3.46
N THR A 333 0.05 6.22 4.66
CA THR A 333 -0.20 7.36 5.55
C THR A 333 -1.68 7.76 5.65
N TYR A 334 -2.59 6.77 5.67
CA TYR A 334 -4.04 6.97 5.56
C TYR A 334 -4.60 8.06 6.48
N PRO A 335 -4.21 8.15 7.78
CA PRO A 335 -4.74 9.15 8.70
C PRO A 335 -4.15 10.55 8.54
N TYR A 336 -3.14 10.75 7.71
CA TYR A 336 -2.53 12.06 7.51
C TYR A 336 -3.29 12.90 6.48
N ALA A 337 -3.90 12.25 5.49
CA ALA A 337 -4.77 12.90 4.52
C ALA A 337 -6.08 13.37 5.13
N ASP A 338 -6.76 14.34 4.49
CA ASP A 338 -8.05 14.86 4.97
C ASP A 338 -9.06 13.73 5.19
N TYR A 339 -9.60 13.66 6.41
CA TYR A 339 -10.50 12.57 6.83
C TYR A 339 -11.74 12.46 5.94
N ASP A 340 -12.39 13.60 5.63
CA ASP A 340 -13.66 13.60 4.90
C ASP A 340 -13.42 13.24 3.43
N ALA A 341 -12.32 13.69 2.84
CA ALA A 341 -11.90 13.29 1.50
C ALA A 341 -11.62 11.78 1.44
N MET A 342 -10.88 11.22 2.40
CA MET A 342 -10.58 9.79 2.45
C MET A 342 -11.83 8.95 2.70
N SER A 343 -12.73 9.38 3.56
CA SER A 343 -14.02 8.73 3.79
C SER A 343 -14.90 8.72 2.54
N ASN A 344 -14.95 9.83 1.82
CA ASN A 344 -15.70 9.95 0.56
C ASN A 344 -15.08 9.10 -0.55
N TRP A 345 -13.75 9.09 -0.68
CA TRP A 345 -13.06 8.18 -1.61
C TRP A 345 -13.41 6.72 -1.33
N MET A 346 -13.33 6.28 -0.07
CA MET A 346 -13.68 4.91 0.32
C MET A 346 -15.15 4.60 0.07
N LYS A 347 -16.05 5.58 0.24
CA LYS A 347 -17.46 5.42 -0.09
C LYS A 347 -17.66 5.19 -1.59
N GLU A 348 -17.10 6.07 -2.45
CA GLU A 348 -17.19 5.94 -3.90
C GLU A 348 -16.57 4.62 -4.38
N LEU A 349 -15.43 4.23 -3.81
CA LEU A 349 -14.76 2.97 -4.16
C LEU A 349 -15.60 1.75 -3.75
N ASN A 350 -16.19 1.75 -2.57
CA ASN A 350 -17.05 0.66 -2.11
C ASN A 350 -18.37 0.56 -2.92
N GLU A 351 -18.89 1.68 -3.41
CA GLU A 351 -20.06 1.71 -4.29
C GLU A 351 -19.72 1.16 -5.68
N GLU A 352 -18.61 1.61 -6.28
CA GLU A 352 -18.16 1.13 -7.60
C GLU A 352 -17.70 -0.34 -7.56
N TYR A 353 -16.96 -0.73 -6.49
CA TYR A 353 -16.33 -2.05 -6.34
C TYR A 353 -16.70 -2.68 -4.98
N PRO A 354 -17.94 -3.17 -4.81
CA PRO A 354 -18.45 -3.61 -3.49
C PRO A 354 -17.67 -4.78 -2.87
N ASN A 355 -17.07 -5.64 -3.69
CA ASN A 355 -16.28 -6.80 -3.27
C ASN A 355 -14.77 -6.54 -3.19
N TYR A 356 -14.34 -5.32 -3.47
CA TYR A 356 -12.94 -4.91 -3.40
C TYR A 356 -12.50 -4.64 -1.96
N ASN A 357 -11.22 -4.73 -1.68
CA ASN A 357 -10.68 -4.40 -0.37
C ASN A 357 -9.53 -3.37 -0.45
N THR A 358 -9.52 -2.50 0.54
CA THR A 358 -8.47 -1.51 0.75
C THR A 358 -8.02 -1.59 2.19
N VAL A 359 -6.72 -1.64 2.42
CA VAL A 359 -6.13 -1.50 3.75
C VAL A 359 -5.48 -0.13 3.88
N GLY A 360 -5.82 0.59 4.93
CA GLY A 360 -5.17 1.86 5.29
C GLY A 360 -4.07 1.64 6.31
N GLU A 361 -2.94 2.29 6.08
CA GLU A 361 -1.90 2.34 7.10
C GLU A 361 -2.33 3.26 8.24
N THR A 362 -2.76 2.66 9.32
CA THR A 362 -3.21 3.34 10.54
C THR A 362 -2.21 3.08 11.66
N TRP A 363 -1.07 3.79 11.62
CA TRP A 363 0.03 3.54 12.56
C TRP A 363 -0.27 4.07 13.96
N VAL A 364 -1.10 3.32 14.67
CA VAL A 364 -1.42 3.55 16.09
C VAL A 364 -1.33 2.23 16.84
N THR A 365 -0.72 2.24 18.02
CA THR A 365 -0.41 1.03 18.78
C THR A 365 -1.49 0.63 19.79
N GLU A 366 -2.54 1.44 19.93
CA GLU A 366 -3.66 1.15 20.82
C GLU A 366 -4.86 0.60 20.03
N PRO A 367 -5.43 -0.55 20.43
CA PRO A 367 -6.52 -1.20 19.69
C PRO A 367 -7.74 -0.30 19.46
N ALA A 368 -8.07 0.57 20.42
CA ALA A 368 -9.20 1.48 20.31
C ALA A 368 -8.99 2.50 19.17
N TYR A 369 -7.77 3.01 19.01
CA TYR A 369 -7.45 3.97 17.94
C TYR A 369 -7.43 3.28 16.57
N THR A 370 -6.93 2.05 16.49
CA THR A 370 -6.97 1.26 15.25
C THR A 370 -8.41 0.94 14.86
N ALA A 371 -9.23 0.48 15.81
CA ALA A 371 -10.64 0.15 15.58
C ALA A 371 -11.49 1.39 15.20
N TRP A 372 -11.10 2.59 15.64
CA TRP A 372 -11.77 3.83 15.28
C TRP A 372 -11.79 4.07 13.76
N TRP A 373 -10.74 3.65 13.06
CA TRP A 373 -10.60 3.82 11.60
C TRP A 373 -11.34 2.76 10.78
N GLN A 374 -11.81 1.66 11.39
CA GLN A 374 -12.49 0.63 10.61
C GLN A 374 -13.91 1.08 10.24
N LYS A 375 -14.35 0.73 9.03
CA LYS A 375 -15.72 0.95 8.55
C LYS A 375 -16.74 0.50 9.59
N ASP A 376 -17.78 1.33 9.81
CA ASP A 376 -18.89 1.11 10.75
C ASP A 376 -18.46 1.03 12.23
N SER A 377 -17.31 1.60 12.57
CA SER A 377 -16.85 1.70 13.95
C SER A 377 -17.81 2.55 14.81
N LYS A 378 -18.22 1.98 15.94
CA LYS A 378 -19.03 2.72 16.92
C LYS A 378 -18.20 3.78 17.66
N LEU A 379 -16.88 3.64 17.67
CA LEU A 379 -15.96 4.57 18.32
C LEU A 379 -15.85 5.89 17.57
N SER A 380 -16.05 5.88 16.25
CA SER A 380 -15.98 7.08 15.41
C SER A 380 -17.34 7.74 15.14
N ALA A 381 -18.45 7.14 15.58
CA ALA A 381 -19.79 7.65 15.31
C ALA A 381 -19.98 9.11 15.79
N PRO A 382 -20.62 10.01 15.01
CA PRO A 382 -21.35 9.72 13.76
C PRO A 382 -20.48 9.64 12.49
N LYS A 383 -19.17 9.84 12.56
CA LYS A 383 -18.27 9.71 11.41
C LYS A 383 -18.11 8.23 11.03
N ASN A 384 -17.82 7.96 9.76
CA ASN A 384 -17.51 6.64 9.25
C ASN A 384 -16.39 6.76 8.21
N SER A 385 -15.24 6.14 8.45
CA SER A 385 -14.13 6.15 7.51
C SER A 385 -14.40 5.38 6.22
N ASN A 386 -15.41 4.48 6.23
CA ASN A 386 -15.70 3.51 5.16
C ASN A 386 -14.54 2.56 4.81
N LEU A 387 -13.42 2.61 5.54
CA LEU A 387 -12.23 1.79 5.36
C LEU A 387 -12.47 0.36 5.87
N LYS A 388 -12.47 -0.63 4.98
CA LYS A 388 -12.77 -2.03 5.35
C LYS A 388 -11.68 -2.65 6.21
N THR A 389 -10.42 -2.41 5.89
CA THR A 389 -9.27 -3.05 6.55
C THR A 389 -8.30 -2.00 7.10
N VAL A 390 -7.86 -2.21 8.34
CA VAL A 390 -6.87 -1.39 9.04
C VAL A 390 -5.63 -2.23 9.35
N MET A 391 -4.45 -1.60 9.46
CA MET A 391 -3.22 -2.29 9.85
C MET A 391 -3.11 -2.43 11.36
N ASP A 392 -2.78 -3.64 11.86
CA ASP A 392 -2.71 -3.99 13.28
C ASP A 392 -1.34 -3.66 13.89
N PHE A 393 -1.01 -2.37 13.99
CA PHE A 393 0.19 -1.93 14.71
C PHE A 393 0.13 -2.25 16.21
N SER A 394 -1.08 -2.48 16.75
CA SER A 394 -1.22 -2.93 18.13
C SER A 394 -0.68 -4.36 18.30
N PHE A 395 -1.06 -5.28 17.42
CA PHE A 395 -0.50 -6.64 17.43
C PHE A 395 1.02 -6.62 17.21
N PHE A 396 1.49 -5.82 16.23
CA PHE A 396 2.92 -5.62 15.99
C PHE A 396 3.66 -5.17 17.25
N ASP A 397 3.17 -4.14 17.95
CA ASP A 397 3.77 -3.63 19.19
C ASP A 397 3.81 -4.70 20.27
N LYS A 398 2.67 -5.40 20.51
CA LYS A 398 2.57 -6.41 21.56
C LYS A 398 3.46 -7.61 21.31
N ILE A 399 3.55 -8.11 20.05
CA ILE A 399 4.38 -9.28 19.74
C ILE A 399 5.88 -8.95 19.83
N ASN A 400 6.29 -7.76 19.38
CA ASN A 400 7.67 -7.31 19.44
C ASN A 400 8.11 -6.95 20.87
N THR A 401 7.21 -6.52 21.72
CA THR A 401 7.47 -6.34 23.15
C THR A 401 7.55 -7.71 23.87
N ALA A 402 6.60 -8.58 23.60
CA ALA A 402 6.48 -9.90 24.25
C ALA A 402 7.71 -10.79 24.04
N LYS A 403 8.36 -10.73 22.87
CA LYS A 403 9.53 -11.57 22.54
C LYS A 403 10.73 -11.35 23.46
N ASN A 404 10.78 -10.21 24.18
CA ASN A 404 11.85 -9.85 25.11
C ASN A 404 11.45 -10.03 26.58
N GLU A 405 10.29 -10.63 26.84
CA GLU A 405 9.75 -10.78 28.20
C GLU A 405 9.51 -12.25 28.55
N GLN A 406 9.58 -12.56 29.84
CA GLN A 406 9.15 -13.85 30.35
C GLN A 406 7.63 -13.90 30.50
N THR A 407 7.01 -14.99 30.08
CA THR A 407 5.56 -15.17 30.08
C THR A 407 4.96 -15.44 31.47
N GLU A 408 5.76 -15.64 32.49
CA GLU A 408 5.31 -15.99 33.84
C GLU A 408 4.64 -14.84 34.61
N THR A 409 4.74 -13.61 34.16
CA THR A 409 4.21 -12.42 34.86
C THR A 409 3.00 -11.84 34.14
N TRP A 410 2.12 -11.17 34.89
CA TRP A 410 0.93 -10.52 34.36
C TRP A 410 1.30 -9.43 33.35
N PHE A 411 0.55 -9.39 32.24
CA PHE A 411 0.73 -8.44 31.15
C PHE A 411 2.12 -8.48 30.48
N LYS A 412 2.81 -9.63 30.54
CA LYS A 412 4.11 -9.84 29.90
C LYS A 412 4.13 -11.10 29.04
N GLY A 413 5.04 -11.13 28.08
CA GLY A 413 5.19 -12.26 27.17
C GLY A 413 3.89 -12.60 26.43
N LEU A 414 3.53 -13.86 26.36
CA LEU A 414 2.30 -14.32 25.67
C LEU A 414 1.01 -13.77 26.29
N ASP A 415 1.00 -13.34 27.55
CA ASP A 415 -0.16 -12.69 28.16
C ASP A 415 -0.49 -11.34 27.51
N ARG A 416 0.51 -10.62 26.96
CA ARG A 416 0.26 -9.43 26.14
C ARG A 416 -0.56 -9.76 24.88
N ILE A 417 -0.27 -10.89 24.26
CA ILE A 417 -0.96 -11.35 23.05
C ILE A 417 -2.39 -11.74 23.36
N TYR A 418 -2.58 -12.51 24.44
CA TYR A 418 -3.92 -12.82 24.96
C TYR A 418 -4.74 -11.53 25.16
N ASN A 419 -4.17 -10.55 25.88
CA ASN A 419 -4.86 -9.29 26.17
C ASN A 419 -5.10 -8.46 24.90
N ASN A 420 -4.25 -8.50 23.88
CA ASN A 420 -4.48 -7.81 22.62
C ASN A 420 -5.77 -8.30 21.93
N PHE A 421 -5.98 -9.62 21.88
CA PHE A 421 -7.18 -10.20 21.27
C PHE A 421 -8.45 -10.02 22.13
N VAL A 422 -8.34 -9.73 23.43
CA VAL A 422 -9.49 -9.31 24.24
C VAL A 422 -10.18 -8.08 23.65
N TYR A 423 -9.42 -7.17 23.04
CA TYR A 423 -9.95 -5.96 22.44
C TYR A 423 -10.64 -6.16 21.07
N ASP A 424 -10.76 -7.40 20.57
CA ASP A 424 -11.47 -7.68 19.32
C ASP A 424 -12.94 -7.22 19.34
N PHE A 425 -13.55 -7.03 20.52
CA PHE A 425 -14.87 -6.46 20.66
C PHE A 425 -15.02 -5.00 20.20
N LEU A 426 -13.89 -4.28 20.06
CA LEU A 426 -13.87 -2.90 19.57
C LEU A 426 -14.03 -2.83 18.04
N TYR A 427 -13.58 -3.88 17.33
CA TYR A 427 -13.58 -3.90 15.87
C TYR A 427 -14.93 -4.34 15.32
N PRO A 428 -15.55 -3.60 14.39
CA PRO A 428 -16.72 -4.08 13.65
C PRO A 428 -16.48 -5.42 12.96
N ASN A 429 -15.27 -5.61 12.40
CA ASN A 429 -14.86 -6.85 11.78
C ASN A 429 -13.39 -7.21 12.10
N PRO A 430 -13.13 -7.97 13.18
CA PRO A 430 -11.77 -8.40 13.52
C PRO A 430 -11.07 -9.26 12.46
N ALA A 431 -11.83 -9.92 11.56
CA ALA A 431 -11.24 -10.70 10.46
C ALA A 431 -10.72 -9.80 9.32
N SER A 432 -11.14 -8.52 9.29
CA SER A 432 -10.67 -7.53 8.32
C SER A 432 -9.66 -6.57 8.96
N VAL A 433 -8.68 -7.12 9.66
CA VAL A 433 -7.56 -6.40 10.27
C VAL A 433 -6.27 -7.07 9.78
N LEU A 434 -5.36 -6.30 9.18
CA LEU A 434 -4.12 -6.80 8.60
C LEU A 434 -3.03 -6.80 9.67
N ALA A 435 -2.64 -8.00 10.10
CA ALA A 435 -1.61 -8.20 11.12
C ALA A 435 -0.25 -8.52 10.50
N PHE A 436 0.80 -8.12 11.19
CA PHE A 436 2.18 -8.37 10.79
C PHE A 436 3.09 -8.39 12.03
N ILE A 437 4.27 -9.01 11.90
CA ILE A 437 5.30 -9.03 12.95
C ILE A 437 6.48 -8.10 12.62
N GLU A 438 6.62 -7.75 11.36
CA GLU A 438 7.61 -6.83 10.81
C GLU A 438 7.13 -6.29 9.45
N ASN A 439 7.63 -5.13 9.05
CA ASN A 439 7.42 -4.58 7.71
C ASN A 439 8.65 -3.74 7.28
N HIS A 440 8.53 -3.02 6.17
CA HIS A 440 9.61 -2.21 5.60
C HIS A 440 9.94 -0.94 6.40
N ASP A 441 9.11 -0.56 7.37
CA ASP A 441 9.27 0.64 8.21
C ASP A 441 9.65 0.32 9.65
N THR A 442 9.77 -0.97 10.00
CA THR A 442 10.05 -1.42 11.36
C THR A 442 11.34 -2.23 11.42
N ASP A 443 11.83 -2.49 12.63
CA ASP A 443 12.85 -3.50 12.80
C ASP A 443 12.38 -4.86 12.24
N ARG A 444 13.32 -5.65 11.72
CA ARG A 444 13.06 -7.07 11.48
C ARG A 444 12.74 -7.75 12.81
N PHE A 445 11.84 -8.73 12.80
CA PHE A 445 11.41 -9.41 14.02
C PHE A 445 12.58 -10.05 14.79
N LEU A 446 13.54 -10.58 14.06
CA LEU A 446 14.76 -11.16 14.64
C LEU A 446 15.77 -10.11 15.14
N GLY A 447 15.58 -8.83 14.83
CA GLY A 447 16.57 -7.80 15.14
C GLY A 447 17.90 -8.10 14.46
N GLU A 448 18.95 -8.29 15.25
CA GLU A 448 20.27 -8.78 14.78
C GLU A 448 20.50 -10.26 15.14
N GLY A 449 19.49 -10.91 15.72
CA GLY A 449 19.55 -12.31 16.14
C GLY A 449 19.15 -13.31 15.06
N ASN A 450 19.02 -14.58 15.50
CA ASN A 450 18.67 -15.71 14.64
C ASN A 450 17.80 -16.77 15.37
N ASN A 451 16.96 -16.34 16.31
CA ASN A 451 16.10 -17.23 17.11
C ASN A 451 14.94 -17.80 16.29
N LEU A 452 15.16 -18.93 15.62
CA LEU A 452 14.15 -19.60 14.80
C LEU A 452 12.94 -20.09 15.61
N PRO A 453 13.06 -20.71 16.80
CA PRO A 453 11.91 -21.09 17.61
C PRO A 453 10.97 -19.91 17.92
N MET A 454 11.51 -18.76 18.30
CA MET A 454 10.74 -17.55 18.57
C MET A 454 10.03 -17.04 17.31
N LEU A 455 10.73 -17.04 16.14
CA LEU A 455 10.13 -16.66 14.86
C LEU A 455 8.99 -17.61 14.48
N LYS A 456 9.14 -18.92 14.66
CA LYS A 456 8.09 -19.91 14.40
C LYS A 456 6.86 -19.68 15.28
N GLN A 457 7.02 -19.35 16.57
CA GLN A 457 5.89 -19.04 17.47
C GLN A 457 5.13 -17.77 17.01
N ALA A 458 5.87 -16.70 16.74
CA ALA A 458 5.26 -15.44 16.26
C ALA A 458 4.52 -15.63 14.92
N SER A 459 5.12 -16.41 14.02
CA SER A 459 4.52 -16.72 12.71
C SER A 459 3.31 -17.65 12.82
N THR A 460 3.32 -18.59 13.79
CA THR A 460 2.13 -19.41 14.08
C THR A 460 0.97 -18.54 14.53
N LEU A 461 1.20 -17.59 15.45
CA LEU A 461 0.19 -16.59 15.84
C LEU A 461 -0.31 -15.81 14.63
N LEU A 462 0.60 -15.21 13.86
CA LEU A 462 0.27 -14.41 12.68
C LEU A 462 -0.62 -15.17 11.69
N LEU A 463 -0.28 -16.43 11.40
CA LEU A 463 -0.92 -17.23 10.35
C LEU A 463 -2.19 -17.98 10.80
N THR A 464 -2.49 -18.06 12.09
CA THR A 464 -3.62 -18.85 12.59
C THR A 464 -4.65 -18.07 13.39
N THR A 465 -4.38 -16.82 13.79
CA THR A 465 -5.35 -15.95 14.46
C THR A 465 -6.40 -15.39 13.50
N ARG A 466 -7.37 -14.67 14.03
CA ARG A 466 -8.46 -14.08 13.25
C ARG A 466 -8.02 -12.74 12.65
N ARG A 467 -7.10 -12.79 11.68
CA ARG A 467 -6.50 -11.63 11.00
C ARG A 467 -6.20 -11.97 9.55
N ILE A 468 -5.94 -10.95 8.74
CA ILE A 468 -5.29 -11.07 7.44
C ILE A 468 -3.79 -10.99 7.70
N PRO A 469 -3.01 -12.05 7.50
CA PRO A 469 -1.57 -12.01 7.76
C PRO A 469 -0.81 -11.31 6.64
N GLN A 470 0.19 -10.51 7.02
CA GLN A 470 1.19 -9.96 6.12
C GLN A 470 2.59 -10.44 6.54
N LEU A 471 3.29 -11.06 5.61
CA LEU A 471 4.70 -11.38 5.72
C LEU A 471 5.53 -10.29 5.04
N TYR A 472 6.72 -10.05 5.53
CA TYR A 472 7.69 -9.18 4.86
C TYR A 472 8.74 -10.05 4.15
N TYR A 473 9.17 -9.67 2.93
CA TYR A 473 10.08 -10.49 2.14
C TYR A 473 11.34 -10.86 2.92
N GLY A 474 11.73 -12.12 2.81
CA GLY A 474 12.91 -12.66 3.49
C GLY A 474 12.69 -13.07 4.94
N THR A 475 11.50 -12.87 5.53
CA THR A 475 11.17 -13.43 6.85
C THR A 475 11.31 -14.95 6.85
N GLU A 476 10.89 -15.59 5.77
CA GLU A 476 10.91 -17.05 5.58
C GLU A 476 12.33 -17.64 5.43
N ILE A 477 13.31 -16.80 5.20
CA ILE A 477 14.74 -17.15 5.16
C ILE A 477 15.54 -16.48 6.28
N MET A 478 14.84 -15.99 7.31
CA MET A 478 15.45 -15.40 8.52
C MET A 478 16.27 -14.11 8.24
N MET A 479 15.87 -13.28 7.29
CA MET A 479 16.50 -11.97 7.12
C MET A 479 16.34 -11.14 8.40
N ASN A 480 17.39 -10.45 8.78
CA ASN A 480 17.48 -9.66 10.00
C ASN A 480 17.87 -8.20 9.71
N GLY A 481 17.69 -7.33 10.68
CA GLY A 481 18.05 -5.92 10.60
C GLY A 481 17.39 -5.07 11.67
N VAL A 482 18.01 -3.94 11.98
CA VAL A 482 17.48 -2.94 12.93
C VAL A 482 17.46 -1.56 12.28
N LYS A 483 16.36 -0.86 12.42
CA LYS A 483 16.13 0.46 11.82
C LYS A 483 17.05 1.54 12.38
N SER A 484 17.56 1.36 13.60
CA SER A 484 18.51 2.28 14.22
C SER A 484 19.83 2.46 13.42
N LYS A 485 20.16 1.53 12.50
CA LYS A 485 21.30 1.68 11.59
C LYS A 485 20.94 2.52 10.35
N SER A 486 19.85 2.21 9.69
CA SER A 486 19.19 2.98 8.63
C SER A 486 17.91 2.25 8.18
N ASP A 487 17.03 2.95 7.46
CA ASP A 487 15.88 2.30 6.79
C ASP A 487 16.36 1.23 5.79
N GLY A 488 17.40 1.52 5.01
CA GLY A 488 17.98 0.56 4.06
C GLY A 488 18.50 -0.71 4.72
N TYR A 489 18.89 -0.66 6.00
CA TYR A 489 19.39 -1.83 6.72
C TYR A 489 18.31 -2.87 7.05
N VAL A 490 17.04 -2.47 7.16
CA VAL A 490 15.90 -3.39 7.27
C VAL A 490 15.32 -3.76 5.91
N ARG A 491 15.80 -3.10 4.83
CA ARG A 491 15.37 -3.24 3.44
C ARG A 491 16.50 -3.83 2.57
N LYS A 492 17.23 -4.81 3.09
CA LYS A 492 18.34 -5.48 2.39
C LYS A 492 17.87 -6.23 1.15
N ASP A 493 18.80 -6.44 0.20
CA ASP A 493 18.55 -7.28 -0.97
C ASP A 493 18.17 -8.70 -0.56
N PHE A 494 17.23 -9.28 -1.32
CA PHE A 494 16.95 -10.71 -1.21
C PHE A 494 18.13 -11.49 -1.82
N PRO A 495 18.77 -12.43 -1.06
CA PRO A 495 19.95 -13.13 -1.55
C PRO A 495 19.65 -14.01 -2.76
N GLY A 496 20.31 -13.76 -3.86
CA GLY A 496 20.14 -14.48 -5.13
C GLY A 496 19.29 -13.74 -6.16
N GLY A 497 18.85 -12.52 -5.86
CA GLY A 497 18.09 -11.69 -6.80
C GLY A 497 18.93 -11.06 -7.91
N TRP A 498 20.27 -11.10 -7.80
CA TRP A 498 21.18 -10.52 -8.81
C TRP A 498 22.16 -11.54 -9.35
N THR A 499 22.49 -11.41 -10.63
CA THR A 499 23.55 -12.21 -11.25
C THR A 499 24.87 -11.97 -10.50
N GLY A 500 25.52 -13.05 -10.06
CA GLY A 500 26.78 -12.99 -9.33
C GLY A 500 26.66 -12.91 -7.81
N ASP A 501 25.46 -12.95 -7.24
CA ASP A 501 25.27 -13.07 -5.81
C ASP A 501 25.96 -14.34 -5.26
N ALA A 502 26.66 -14.21 -4.14
CA ALA A 502 27.41 -15.30 -3.53
C ALA A 502 26.50 -16.46 -3.05
N THR A 503 25.23 -16.16 -2.75
CA THR A 503 24.21 -17.13 -2.32
C THR A 503 22.92 -16.87 -3.06
N ASN A 504 22.13 -17.94 -3.26
CA ASN A 504 20.81 -17.84 -3.90
C ASN A 504 19.75 -18.47 -3.01
N ALA A 505 19.12 -17.69 -2.15
CA ALA A 505 18.09 -18.16 -1.22
C ALA A 505 16.73 -18.44 -1.90
N LEU A 506 16.58 -18.11 -3.18
CA LEU A 506 15.42 -18.52 -3.97
C LEU A 506 15.38 -20.05 -4.20
N THR A 507 16.53 -20.73 -4.03
CA THR A 507 16.65 -22.17 -4.19
C THR A 507 17.04 -22.88 -2.90
N PRO A 508 16.60 -24.15 -2.68
CA PRO A 508 16.99 -24.91 -1.49
C PRO A 508 18.51 -25.10 -1.34
N ALA A 509 19.22 -25.23 -2.45
CA ALA A 509 20.69 -25.42 -2.45
C ALA A 509 21.47 -24.16 -2.01
N GLY A 510 20.92 -22.98 -2.24
CA GLY A 510 21.54 -21.71 -1.83
C GLY A 510 21.19 -21.27 -0.42
N ARG A 511 20.21 -21.91 0.23
CA ARG A 511 19.84 -21.66 1.63
C ARG A 511 20.70 -22.47 2.59
N THR A 512 21.05 -21.92 3.72
CA THR A 512 21.65 -22.67 4.83
C THR A 512 20.64 -23.67 5.40
N LYS A 513 21.10 -24.63 6.23
CA LYS A 513 20.21 -25.62 6.87
C LYS A 513 19.08 -24.96 7.67
N ILE A 514 19.40 -23.94 8.46
CA ILE A 514 18.40 -23.24 9.30
C ILE A 514 17.43 -22.41 8.45
N GLN A 515 17.89 -21.83 7.35
CA GLN A 515 17.03 -21.12 6.40
C GLN A 515 16.08 -22.07 5.68
N ASN A 516 16.53 -23.25 5.28
CA ASN A 516 15.64 -24.28 4.72
C ASN A 516 14.60 -24.73 5.74
N GLU A 517 15.00 -24.95 7.00
CA GLU A 517 14.05 -25.30 8.06
C GLU A 517 12.99 -24.20 8.28
N CYS A 518 13.39 -22.94 8.23
CA CYS A 518 12.47 -21.80 8.33
C CYS A 518 11.54 -21.74 7.12
N TYR A 519 12.08 -21.84 5.91
CA TYR A 519 11.32 -21.83 4.65
C TYR A 519 10.27 -22.97 4.63
N ASP A 520 10.68 -24.20 4.96
CA ASP A 520 9.81 -25.36 4.99
C ASP A 520 8.68 -25.22 6.00
N PHE A 521 8.95 -24.58 7.15
CA PHE A 521 7.92 -24.24 8.13
C PHE A 521 6.88 -23.28 7.53
N TYR A 522 7.32 -22.17 6.92
CA TYR A 522 6.39 -21.23 6.28
C TYR A 522 5.63 -21.86 5.12
N LYS A 523 6.31 -22.57 4.25
CA LYS A 523 5.70 -23.31 3.13
C LYS A 523 4.62 -24.28 3.62
N THR A 524 4.91 -25.05 4.66
CA THR A 524 3.95 -26.00 5.22
C THR A 524 2.72 -25.28 5.76
N LEU A 525 2.92 -24.22 6.56
CA LEU A 525 1.82 -23.54 7.24
C LEU A 525 0.98 -22.68 6.28
N LEU A 526 1.60 -22.01 5.31
CA LEU A 526 0.91 -21.21 4.29
C LEU A 526 0.07 -22.08 3.34
N ASN A 527 0.66 -23.19 2.84
CA ASN A 527 -0.09 -24.11 1.97
C ASN A 527 -1.22 -24.83 2.71
N TRP A 528 -1.04 -25.15 4.00
CA TRP A 528 -2.11 -25.67 4.84
C TRP A 528 -3.21 -24.63 5.10
N ARG A 529 -2.84 -23.34 5.24
CA ARG A 529 -3.77 -22.23 5.41
C ARG A 529 -4.61 -22.00 4.15
N LYS A 530 -4.02 -22.14 2.97
CA LYS A 530 -4.67 -21.90 1.67
C LYS A 530 -5.94 -22.77 1.55
N GLY A 531 -7.09 -22.12 1.38
CA GLY A 531 -8.39 -22.78 1.31
C GLY A 531 -8.92 -23.38 2.62
N ASN A 532 -8.31 -23.06 3.77
CA ASN A 532 -8.75 -23.55 5.07
C ASN A 532 -9.82 -22.61 5.67
N ASP A 533 -11.07 -22.97 5.49
CA ASP A 533 -12.22 -22.18 5.99
C ASP A 533 -12.21 -22.01 7.51
N VAL A 534 -11.64 -22.93 8.28
CA VAL A 534 -11.54 -22.77 9.74
C VAL A 534 -10.67 -21.57 10.10
N ILE A 535 -9.59 -21.32 9.34
CA ILE A 535 -8.73 -20.16 9.54
C ILE A 535 -9.41 -18.89 8.98
N ALA A 536 -9.98 -18.96 7.78
CA ALA A 536 -10.55 -17.81 7.11
C ALA A 536 -11.83 -17.28 7.80
N LYS A 537 -12.73 -18.19 8.22
CA LYS A 537 -14.09 -17.88 8.66
C LYS A 537 -14.38 -18.25 10.13
N GLY A 538 -13.50 -19.06 10.75
CA GLY A 538 -13.75 -19.64 12.06
C GLY A 538 -13.86 -18.59 13.17
N SER A 539 -14.72 -18.87 14.14
CA SER A 539 -14.72 -18.20 15.44
C SER A 539 -13.41 -18.45 16.19
N MET A 540 -13.15 -17.66 17.21
CA MET A 540 -11.98 -17.85 18.07
C MET A 540 -12.43 -18.04 19.52
N VAL A 541 -11.83 -19.02 20.20
CA VAL A 541 -11.92 -19.20 21.64
C VAL A 541 -10.50 -19.19 22.17
N GLN A 542 -10.20 -18.31 23.10
CA GLN A 542 -8.87 -18.23 23.70
C GLN A 542 -8.91 -18.58 25.19
N PHE A 543 -7.81 -19.09 25.70
CA PHE A 543 -7.62 -19.47 27.09
C PHE A 543 -6.57 -18.55 27.72
N MET A 544 -6.82 -18.13 28.96
CA MET A 544 -5.84 -17.36 29.72
C MET A 544 -4.51 -18.12 29.80
N VAL A 545 -3.42 -17.36 29.73
CA VAL A 545 -2.07 -17.94 29.85
C VAL A 545 -1.93 -18.64 31.21
N GLN A 546 -1.49 -19.90 31.20
CA GLN A 546 -1.25 -20.69 32.39
C GLN A 546 0.10 -21.39 32.28
N ASN A 547 0.92 -21.30 33.32
CA ASN A 547 2.27 -21.88 33.36
C ASN A 547 3.11 -21.54 32.12
N GLY A 548 3.02 -20.26 31.66
CA GLY A 548 3.72 -19.78 30.48
C GLY A 548 3.16 -20.27 29.16
N VAL A 549 2.04 -21.00 29.13
CA VAL A 549 1.42 -21.51 27.90
C VAL A 549 0.18 -20.68 27.53
N TYR A 550 0.14 -20.19 26.31
CA TYR A 550 -1.03 -19.58 25.70
C TYR A 550 -1.66 -20.56 24.72
N ALA A 551 -2.98 -20.72 24.82
CA ALA A 551 -3.74 -21.58 23.91
C ALA A 551 -4.99 -20.89 23.38
N TYR A 552 -5.38 -21.23 22.16
CA TYR A 552 -6.64 -20.83 21.55
C TYR A 552 -7.11 -21.83 20.50
N ALA A 553 -8.38 -21.76 20.17
CA ALA A 553 -8.98 -22.57 19.12
C ALA A 553 -9.65 -21.71 18.06
N ARG A 554 -9.62 -22.17 16.81
CA ARG A 554 -10.46 -21.70 15.73
C ARG A 554 -11.48 -22.77 15.38
N GLN A 555 -12.75 -22.38 15.19
CA GLN A 555 -13.83 -23.33 14.96
C GLN A 555 -14.74 -22.88 13.82
N TYR A 556 -15.02 -23.80 12.89
CA TYR A 556 -15.93 -23.57 11.77
C TYR A 556 -16.55 -24.89 11.32
N GLU A 557 -17.88 -24.96 11.20
CA GLU A 557 -18.64 -26.15 10.73
C GLU A 557 -18.22 -27.46 11.37
N GLY A 558 -18.08 -27.45 12.71
CA GLY A 558 -17.71 -28.65 13.48
C GLY A 558 -16.24 -29.06 13.42
N LYS A 559 -15.42 -28.37 12.63
CA LYS A 559 -13.97 -28.54 12.59
C LYS A 559 -13.31 -27.60 13.59
N THR A 560 -12.23 -28.08 14.22
CA THR A 560 -11.48 -27.30 15.21
C THR A 560 -9.99 -27.37 14.91
N ILE A 561 -9.36 -26.20 14.90
CA ILE A 561 -7.91 -26.04 14.95
C ILE A 561 -7.59 -25.57 16.36
N PHE A 562 -6.67 -26.25 17.02
CA PHE A 562 -6.23 -25.91 18.35
C PHE A 562 -4.74 -25.55 18.33
N VAL A 563 -4.40 -24.38 18.83
CA VAL A 563 -3.04 -23.83 18.82
C VAL A 563 -2.59 -23.66 20.27
N MET A 564 -1.37 -24.11 20.53
CA MET A 564 -0.70 -23.94 21.83
C MET A 564 0.70 -23.40 21.61
N LEU A 565 1.08 -22.41 22.41
CA LEU A 565 2.38 -21.77 22.38
C LEU A 565 3.00 -21.82 23.77
N ASN A 566 4.22 -22.31 23.85
CA ASN A 566 4.99 -22.36 25.09
C ASN A 566 5.95 -21.17 25.15
N GLY A 567 5.68 -20.22 26.02
CA GLY A 567 6.51 -19.02 26.24
C GLY A 567 7.57 -19.22 27.35
N THR A 568 7.90 -20.48 27.70
CA THR A 568 8.96 -20.79 28.65
C THR A 568 10.13 -21.49 27.98
N ASP A 569 11.29 -21.47 28.61
CA ASP A 569 12.51 -22.14 28.11
C ASP A 569 12.55 -23.64 28.44
N ALA A 570 11.45 -24.22 28.97
CA ALA A 570 11.37 -25.61 29.41
C ALA A 570 10.18 -26.35 28.82
N GLU A 571 10.30 -27.67 28.71
CA GLU A 571 9.17 -28.53 28.38
C GLU A 571 8.06 -28.36 29.43
N THR A 572 6.85 -28.07 29.02
CA THR A 572 5.72 -27.80 29.90
C THR A 572 4.59 -28.77 29.64
N THR A 573 4.07 -29.38 30.72
CA THR A 573 2.88 -30.24 30.68
C THR A 573 1.65 -29.44 31.07
N VAL A 574 0.65 -29.43 30.19
CA VAL A 574 -0.61 -28.71 30.42
C VAL A 574 -1.76 -29.69 30.60
N PRO A 575 -2.54 -29.58 31.69
CA PRO A 575 -3.67 -30.47 31.94
C PRO A 575 -4.79 -30.27 30.91
N LEU A 576 -5.16 -31.30 30.16
CA LEU A 576 -6.22 -31.25 29.12
C LEU A 576 -7.59 -30.84 29.65
N LYS A 577 -7.84 -30.98 30.96
CA LYS A 577 -9.09 -30.54 31.61
C LYS A 577 -9.39 -29.04 31.36
N PHE A 578 -8.38 -28.22 31.21
CA PHE A 578 -8.56 -26.78 30.94
C PHE A 578 -9.18 -26.52 29.58
N TYR A 579 -8.99 -27.42 28.61
CA TYR A 579 -9.41 -27.29 27.22
C TYR A 579 -10.58 -28.20 26.86
N LYS A 580 -11.25 -28.80 27.89
CA LYS A 580 -12.32 -29.79 27.68
C LYS A 580 -13.46 -29.30 26.80
N GLU A 581 -13.81 -28.03 26.87
CA GLU A 581 -14.89 -27.44 26.02
C GLU A 581 -14.57 -27.50 24.53
N ILE A 582 -13.28 -27.40 24.16
CA ILE A 582 -12.79 -27.47 22.78
C ILE A 582 -12.46 -28.90 22.38
N LEU A 583 -11.70 -29.60 23.21
CA LEU A 583 -11.22 -30.96 22.91
C LEU A 583 -12.32 -32.02 23.06
N LYS A 584 -13.33 -31.77 23.92
CA LYS A 584 -14.46 -32.69 24.17
C LYS A 584 -13.96 -34.10 24.45
N ASN A 585 -14.38 -35.06 23.60
CA ASN A 585 -13.96 -36.46 23.65
C ASN A 585 -12.92 -36.82 22.58
N SER A 586 -12.25 -35.83 22.02
CA SER A 586 -11.23 -36.06 20.98
C SER A 586 -10.11 -36.89 21.55
N LYS A 587 -9.83 -38.03 20.90
CA LYS A 587 -8.75 -38.96 21.32
C LYS A 587 -7.49 -38.79 20.47
N GLN A 588 -7.61 -38.07 19.34
CA GLN A 588 -6.53 -37.87 18.38
C GLN A 588 -6.62 -36.46 17.78
N GLY A 589 -5.47 -35.92 17.46
CA GLY A 589 -5.29 -34.70 16.66
C GLY A 589 -4.21 -34.94 15.61
N LYS A 590 -4.28 -34.22 14.50
CA LYS A 590 -3.19 -34.19 13.51
C LYS A 590 -2.42 -32.91 13.75
N ASP A 591 -1.15 -33.06 14.11
CA ASP A 591 -0.24 -31.92 14.10
C ASP A 591 0.05 -31.53 12.64
N ILE A 592 0.07 -30.24 12.37
CA ILE A 592 0.31 -29.72 11.01
C ILE A 592 1.81 -29.68 10.71
N ILE A 593 2.63 -29.55 11.73
CA ILE A 593 4.08 -29.45 11.62
C ILE A 593 4.72 -30.81 11.92
N ILE A 594 4.18 -31.55 12.91
CA ILE A 594 4.67 -32.87 13.37
C ILE A 594 3.47 -33.79 13.52
N VAL A 595 3.54 -35.05 13.09
CA VAL A 595 2.45 -36.03 13.23
C VAL A 595 2.41 -36.57 14.65
N ILE A 596 1.38 -36.20 15.44
CA ILE A 596 1.14 -36.74 16.80
C ILE A 596 0.09 -37.86 16.73
N THR A 597 0.44 -39.07 17.19
CA THR A 597 -0.42 -40.25 17.07
C THR A 597 -1.36 -40.50 18.26
N ALA A 598 -1.16 -39.88 19.41
CA ALA A 598 -2.06 -40.02 20.58
C ALA A 598 -1.98 -38.81 21.53
N ILE A 599 -3.14 -38.29 21.97
CA ILE A 599 -3.22 -37.22 22.96
C ILE A 599 -3.58 -37.85 24.32
N THR A 600 -2.59 -38.32 25.08
CA THR A 600 -2.73 -38.64 26.51
C THR A 600 -2.25 -37.47 27.39
N ALA A 601 -1.28 -36.73 26.94
CA ALA A 601 -0.86 -35.41 27.41
C ALA A 601 -0.22 -34.67 26.22
N ILE A 602 -0.48 -33.36 26.11
CA ILE A 602 0.21 -32.57 25.11
C ILE A 602 1.55 -32.12 25.71
N ARG A 603 2.64 -32.66 25.18
CA ARG A 603 3.99 -32.12 25.42
C ARG A 603 4.28 -31.10 24.35
N ILE A 604 4.47 -29.86 24.75
CA ILE A 604 4.82 -28.76 23.84
C ILE A 604 6.34 -28.62 23.93
N LEU A 605 7.03 -29.09 22.90
CA LEU A 605 8.44 -28.79 22.68
C LEU A 605 8.55 -27.48 21.88
N LEU A 606 9.48 -26.66 22.27
CA LEU A 606 9.86 -25.43 21.52
C LEU A 606 10.48 -25.75 20.16
#